data_b42f8103ad7e2fbc7f38fd612db917f4
#
_entry.id   b42f8103ad7e2fbc7f38fd612db917f4
#
_cell.length_a   1.000
_cell.length_b   1.000
_cell.length_c   1.000
_cell.angle_alpha   90.00
_cell.angle_beta   90.00
_cell.angle_gamma   90.00
#
_symmetry.space_group_name_H-M   'P 1'
#
loop_
_entity.id
_entity.type
_entity.pdbx_description
1 polymer ?
#
loop_
_entity_poly.entity_id
_entity_poly.type
_entity_poly.pdbx_seq_one_letter_code
_entity_poly.pdbx_strand_id
1 'polypeptide(L)'
;MKRGSTKFWLCASLSLAAAVTSVPLGARRFAGAAGQAAPRRNNELLLAGLRPGRDSLTIAEKRFKTKLPAAEANSTAREWRDDCSGRSIRVELDAKSVIQSVTLTTLGKQEGACSDRRPDFLDPRNWLTGLGLRMGDSQDRVAGLYGEPNSSGPASKNGQELSLMYYQFDWAGSDVPQVMEVLCARDTGRVVEITLAFPSL
;
A
#
# COMPACT_ATOMS: atom_id res chain seq x y z
N MET A 1 -16.67 60.16 14.39
CA MET A 1 -17.75 61.10 13.93
C MET A 1 -18.20 60.67 12.52
N LYS A 2 -19.51 60.62 12.29
CA LYS A 2 -20.38 60.34 11.15
C LYS A 2 -20.88 58.90 11.14
N ARG A 3 -22.01 58.59 11.58
CA ARG A 3 -23.48 58.76 11.46
C ARG A 3 -24.02 58.54 10.04
N GLY A 4 -24.96 57.58 9.99
CA GLY A 4 -26.09 57.54 9.06
C GLY A 4 -25.95 56.38 8.06
N SER A 5 -26.96 55.59 7.72
CA SER A 5 -28.41 55.84 7.69
C SER A 5 -29.12 54.51 7.46
N THR A 6 -30.10 54.24 8.27
CA THR A 6 -31.18 53.29 8.13
C THR A 6 -32.02 53.54 6.86
N LYS A 7 -32.36 52.51 6.10
CA LYS A 7 -33.55 52.51 5.22
C LYS A 7 -34.36 51.25 5.41
N PHE A 8 -35.44 51.42 6.12
CA PHE A 8 -36.63 50.58 6.12
C PHE A 8 -37.29 50.57 4.72
N TRP A 9 -37.67 49.44 4.23
CA TRP A 9 -38.77 49.33 3.25
C TRP A 9 -39.69 48.23 3.67
N LEU A 10 -40.95 48.62 3.85
CA LEU A 10 -42.13 47.85 4.20
C LEU A 10 -42.82 47.33 2.92
N CYS A 11 -43.55 46.21 3.11
CA CYS A 11 -44.76 45.78 2.44
C CYS A 11 -44.72 45.24 1.01
N ALA A 12 -45.06 43.96 0.89
CA ALA A 12 -46.35 43.64 0.19
C ALA A 12 -46.68 42.16 0.38
N SER A 13 -47.76 41.90 1.07
CA SER A 13 -48.47 40.65 1.15
C SER A 13 -49.13 40.34 -0.20
N LEU A 14 -48.84 39.17 -0.76
CA LEU A 14 -49.67 38.60 -1.83
C LEU A 14 -50.06 37.17 -1.46
N SER A 15 -51.30 37.02 -1.07
CA SER A 15 -51.98 35.77 -0.88
C SER A 15 -52.24 35.14 -2.26
N LEU A 16 -51.76 33.94 -2.49
CA LEU A 16 -52.16 33.15 -3.66
C LEU A 16 -52.62 31.76 -3.22
N ALA A 17 -53.80 31.45 -3.73
CA ALA A 17 -54.63 30.30 -3.41
C ALA A 17 -53.95 28.95 -3.65
N ALA A 18 -54.21 28.01 -2.73
CA ALA A 18 -53.85 26.62 -2.80
C ALA A 18 -54.68 25.89 -3.87
N ALA A 19 -54.04 25.41 -4.91
CA ALA A 19 -54.59 24.35 -5.76
C ALA A 19 -54.00 23.01 -5.28
N VAL A 20 -54.84 22.23 -4.61
CA VAL A 20 -54.51 20.85 -4.19
C VAL A 20 -54.65 19.96 -5.42
N THR A 21 -53.54 19.66 -6.07
CA THR A 21 -53.47 18.57 -7.05
C THR A 21 -53.04 17.30 -6.35
N SER A 22 -53.95 16.37 -6.16
CA SER A 22 -53.73 15.01 -5.70
C SER A 22 -52.88 14.25 -6.74
N VAL A 23 -51.59 14.08 -6.43
CA VAL A 23 -50.71 13.23 -7.22
C VAL A 23 -50.90 11.79 -6.73
N PRO A 24 -51.22 10.81 -7.59
CA PRO A 24 -51.33 9.42 -7.17
C PRO A 24 -49.95 8.94 -6.70
N LEU A 25 -49.89 8.36 -5.48
CA LEU A 25 -48.73 7.63 -4.95
C LEU A 25 -48.51 6.40 -5.83
N GLY A 26 -47.79 6.58 -6.92
CA GLY A 26 -47.19 5.48 -7.62
C GLY A 26 -46.15 4.83 -6.71
N ALA A 27 -46.42 3.63 -6.21
CA ALA A 27 -45.47 2.79 -5.48
C ALA A 27 -44.27 2.53 -6.41
N ARG A 28 -43.25 3.38 -6.29
CA ARG A 28 -41.92 3.07 -6.86
C ARG A 28 -41.42 1.86 -6.10
N ARG A 29 -41.56 0.68 -6.72
CA ARG A 29 -40.75 -0.49 -6.34
C ARG A 29 -39.32 -0.05 -6.45
N PHE A 30 -38.66 0.18 -5.30
CA PHE A 30 -37.23 0.21 -5.24
C PHE A 30 -36.79 -1.19 -5.67
N ALA A 31 -36.46 -1.34 -6.96
CA ALA A 31 -35.66 -2.46 -7.39
C ALA A 31 -34.41 -2.40 -6.52
N GLY A 32 -34.33 -3.31 -5.56
CA GLY A 32 -33.16 -3.47 -4.72
C GLY A 32 -31.96 -3.56 -5.66
N ALA A 33 -31.08 -2.59 -5.60
CA ALA A 33 -29.78 -2.70 -6.23
C ALA A 33 -29.21 -4.01 -5.71
N ALA A 34 -29.21 -5.04 -6.56
CA ALA A 34 -28.46 -6.27 -6.28
C ALA A 34 -27.07 -5.79 -5.90
N GLY A 35 -26.72 -5.91 -4.63
CA GLY A 35 -25.43 -5.51 -4.11
C GLY A 35 -24.39 -6.16 -5.01
N GLN A 36 -23.71 -5.36 -5.84
CA GLN A 36 -22.56 -5.84 -6.59
C GLN A 36 -21.61 -6.35 -5.51
N ALA A 37 -21.42 -7.67 -5.48
CA ALA A 37 -20.42 -8.28 -4.61
C ALA A 37 -19.12 -7.51 -4.84
N ALA A 38 -18.55 -6.97 -3.77
CA ALA A 38 -17.28 -6.25 -3.86
C ALA A 38 -16.30 -7.11 -4.66
N PRO A 39 -15.56 -6.54 -5.62
CA PRO A 39 -14.64 -7.30 -6.44
C PRO A 39 -13.71 -8.09 -5.53
N ARG A 40 -13.63 -9.39 -5.77
CA ARG A 40 -12.82 -10.31 -4.95
C ARG A 40 -11.37 -9.85 -5.04
N ARG A 41 -10.79 -9.44 -3.92
CA ARG A 41 -9.39 -9.04 -3.86
C ARG A 41 -8.49 -10.22 -4.18
N ASN A 42 -7.48 -9.98 -4.96
CA ASN A 42 -6.43 -10.97 -5.19
C ASN A 42 -5.47 -10.93 -3.99
N ASN A 43 -5.29 -12.05 -3.32
CA ASN A 43 -4.33 -12.16 -2.23
C ASN A 43 -2.91 -12.17 -2.78
N GLU A 44 -2.00 -11.46 -2.10
CA GLU A 44 -0.57 -11.54 -2.37
C GLU A 44 0.10 -12.45 -1.35
N LEU A 45 0.92 -13.36 -1.82
CA LEU A 45 1.60 -14.32 -0.95
C LEU A 45 3.13 -14.24 -1.06
N LEU A 46 3.65 -13.57 -2.07
CA LEU A 46 5.06 -13.59 -2.42
C LEU A 46 5.60 -12.17 -2.64
N LEU A 47 6.72 -11.86 -2.03
CA LEU A 47 7.51 -10.69 -2.36
C LEU A 47 8.98 -11.08 -2.51
N ALA A 48 9.63 -10.64 -3.56
CA ALA A 48 10.97 -11.08 -3.92
C ALA A 48 11.09 -12.62 -4.10
N GLY A 49 9.96 -13.30 -4.35
CA GLY A 49 9.86 -14.75 -4.41
C GLY A 49 10.01 -15.44 -3.06
N LEU A 50 9.87 -14.70 -1.96
CA LEU A 50 9.84 -15.18 -0.58
C LEU A 50 8.43 -15.09 -0.03
N ARG A 51 8.07 -16.06 0.83
CA ARG A 51 6.75 -16.15 1.47
C ARG A 51 6.89 -15.90 2.97
N PRO A 52 6.47 -14.73 3.49
CA PRO A 52 6.41 -14.47 4.93
C PRO A 52 5.57 -15.53 5.66
N GLY A 53 5.94 -15.86 6.89
CA GLY A 53 5.32 -16.88 7.71
C GLY A 53 5.67 -18.34 7.32
N ARG A 54 6.43 -18.54 6.24
CA ARG A 54 6.78 -19.87 5.74
C ARG A 54 8.26 -20.07 5.43
N ASP A 55 8.86 -19.15 4.68
CA ASP A 55 10.24 -19.30 4.22
C ASP A 55 11.21 -18.88 5.31
N SER A 56 12.41 -19.48 5.32
CA SER A 56 13.47 -19.18 6.28
C SER A 56 14.55 -18.29 5.67
N LEU A 57 15.40 -17.72 6.52
CA LEU A 57 16.59 -16.98 6.09
C LEU A 57 17.44 -17.76 5.10
N THR A 58 17.64 -19.07 5.33
CA THR A 58 18.44 -19.94 4.44
C THR A 58 17.88 -19.97 3.01
N ILE A 59 16.54 -19.94 2.87
CA ILE A 59 15.89 -19.88 1.55
C ILE A 59 16.20 -18.54 0.87
N ALA A 60 16.14 -17.43 1.61
CA ALA A 60 16.47 -16.11 1.09
C ALA A 60 17.95 -16.03 0.65
N GLU A 61 18.90 -16.50 1.48
CA GLU A 61 20.33 -16.52 1.15
C GLU A 61 20.64 -17.35 -0.11
N LYS A 62 20.00 -18.52 -0.23
CA LYS A 62 20.11 -19.36 -1.43
C LYS A 62 19.54 -18.67 -2.66
N ARG A 63 18.40 -18.00 -2.52
CA ARG A 63 17.75 -17.28 -3.62
C ARG A 63 18.57 -16.10 -4.11
N PHE A 64 19.12 -15.31 -3.20
CA PHE A 64 19.92 -14.12 -3.54
C PHE A 64 21.41 -14.45 -3.74
N LYS A 65 21.79 -15.72 -3.60
CA LYS A 65 23.15 -16.23 -3.75
C LYS A 65 24.20 -15.46 -2.92
N THR A 66 23.76 -14.91 -1.81
CA THR A 66 24.61 -14.10 -0.93
C THR A 66 24.31 -14.48 0.51
N LYS A 67 25.30 -15.04 1.20
CA LYS A 67 25.26 -15.20 2.64
C LYS A 67 25.50 -13.84 3.28
N LEU A 68 24.62 -13.45 4.16
CA LEU A 68 24.83 -12.25 4.97
C LEU A 68 25.81 -12.56 6.10
N PRO A 69 26.62 -11.56 6.53
CA PRO A 69 27.41 -11.70 7.73
C PRO A 69 26.54 -12.13 8.92
N ALA A 70 27.15 -12.81 9.89
CA ALA A 70 26.45 -13.15 11.13
C ALA A 70 25.79 -11.89 11.69
N ALA A 71 24.53 -12.02 12.11
CA ALA A 71 23.83 -10.89 12.71
C ALA A 71 24.58 -10.39 13.94
N GLU A 72 24.50 -9.09 14.15
CA GLU A 72 24.76 -8.55 15.49
C GLU A 72 23.85 -9.27 16.49
N ALA A 73 24.39 -9.62 17.65
CA ALA A 73 23.65 -10.30 18.70
C ALA A 73 22.35 -9.51 18.96
N ASN A 74 21.18 -10.15 18.79
CA ASN A 74 19.83 -9.62 18.92
C ASN A 74 19.22 -8.93 17.68
N SER A 75 19.87 -8.89 16.52
CA SER A 75 19.19 -8.38 15.31
C SER A 75 18.27 -9.43 14.70
N THR A 76 16.96 -9.18 14.69
CA THR A 76 15.97 -10.00 13.99
C THR A 76 15.88 -9.64 12.50
N ALA A 77 16.49 -8.55 12.06
CA ALA A 77 16.46 -8.10 10.67
C ALA A 77 17.73 -8.51 9.91
N ARG A 78 17.57 -8.77 8.63
CA ARG A 78 18.64 -8.99 7.65
C ARG A 78 18.37 -8.16 6.42
N GLU A 79 19.43 -7.58 5.84
CA GLU A 79 19.31 -6.69 4.69
C GLU A 79 20.40 -6.98 3.65
N TRP A 80 19.98 -7.13 2.40
CA TRP A 80 20.82 -7.08 1.21
C TRP A 80 20.70 -5.67 0.64
N ARG A 81 21.79 -4.93 0.66
CA ARG A 81 21.80 -3.52 0.28
C ARG A 81 22.82 -3.27 -0.83
N ASP A 82 22.43 -2.43 -1.78
CA ASP A 82 23.29 -1.86 -2.82
C ASP A 82 23.33 -0.34 -2.67
N ASP A 83 24.42 0.17 -2.13
CA ASP A 83 24.59 1.59 -1.87
C ASP A 83 24.72 2.41 -3.16
N CYS A 84 25.09 1.76 -4.27
CA CYS A 84 25.16 2.42 -5.57
C CYS A 84 23.78 2.83 -6.08
N SER A 85 22.82 1.93 -6.05
CA SER A 85 21.45 2.21 -6.54
C SER A 85 20.47 2.66 -5.45
N GLY A 86 20.89 2.62 -4.18
CA GLY A 86 20.03 2.89 -3.04
C GLY A 86 18.93 1.84 -2.84
N ARG A 87 19.13 0.64 -3.40
CA ARG A 87 18.14 -0.45 -3.34
C ARG A 87 18.47 -1.42 -2.24
N SER A 88 17.45 -1.87 -1.49
CA SER A 88 17.65 -2.97 -0.57
C SER A 88 16.46 -3.93 -0.51
N ILE A 89 16.76 -5.16 -0.12
CA ILE A 89 15.80 -6.19 0.29
C ILE A 89 16.06 -6.45 1.76
N ARG A 90 15.07 -6.15 2.60
CA ARG A 90 15.12 -6.40 4.04
C ARG A 90 14.13 -7.49 4.40
N VAL A 91 14.54 -8.40 5.28
CA VAL A 91 13.65 -9.40 5.89
C VAL A 91 13.70 -9.26 7.41
N GLU A 92 12.56 -9.46 8.05
CA GLU A 92 12.47 -9.59 9.49
C GLU A 92 12.17 -11.06 9.85
N LEU A 93 12.79 -11.55 10.90
CA LEU A 93 12.80 -12.95 11.28
C LEU A 93 12.21 -13.13 12.68
N ASP A 94 11.54 -14.26 12.88
CA ASP A 94 11.19 -14.72 14.21
C ASP A 94 12.39 -15.44 14.90
N ALA A 95 12.14 -15.89 16.12
CA ALA A 95 13.14 -16.64 16.92
C ALA A 95 13.60 -17.96 16.27
N LYS A 96 12.83 -18.49 15.29
CA LYS A 96 13.14 -19.72 14.54
C LYS A 96 13.76 -19.44 13.18
N SER A 97 14.14 -18.18 12.91
CA SER A 97 14.65 -17.71 11.62
C SER A 97 13.65 -17.87 10.45
N VAL A 98 12.35 -17.91 10.74
CA VAL A 98 11.29 -17.82 9.74
C VAL A 98 11.05 -16.34 9.42
N ILE A 99 10.96 -16.03 8.13
CA ILE A 99 10.73 -14.68 7.63
C ILE A 99 9.31 -14.25 8.01
N GLN A 100 9.19 -13.14 8.74
CA GLN A 100 7.91 -12.55 9.13
C GLN A 100 7.51 -11.41 8.20
N SER A 101 8.49 -10.67 7.69
CA SER A 101 8.24 -9.64 6.68
C SER A 101 9.35 -9.60 5.63
N VAL A 102 8.99 -9.14 4.45
CA VAL A 102 9.91 -8.83 3.35
C VAL A 102 9.61 -7.41 2.91
N THR A 103 10.64 -6.57 2.79
CA THR A 103 10.53 -5.21 2.27
C THR A 103 11.48 -5.01 1.11
N LEU A 104 10.96 -4.52 -0.02
CA LEU A 104 11.73 -4.00 -1.13
C LEU A 104 11.70 -2.47 -1.07
N THR A 105 12.84 -1.81 -1.14
CA THR A 105 12.89 -0.34 -1.18
C THR A 105 13.91 0.19 -2.18
N THR A 106 13.58 1.35 -2.76
CA THR A 106 14.46 2.17 -3.59
C THR A 106 14.76 3.52 -2.94
N LEU A 107 14.40 3.66 -1.66
CA LEU A 107 14.53 4.90 -0.87
C LEU A 107 15.88 5.02 -0.15
N GLY A 108 16.79 4.08 -0.37
CA GLY A 108 18.12 4.14 0.20
C GLY A 108 18.92 5.32 -0.37
N LYS A 109 19.84 5.83 0.43
CA LYS A 109 20.81 6.79 -0.06
C LYS A 109 21.75 6.12 -1.05
N GLN A 110 22.04 6.80 -2.16
CA GLN A 110 23.09 6.40 -3.07
C GLN A 110 24.41 6.94 -2.51
N GLU A 111 25.25 6.03 -2.02
CA GLU A 111 26.53 6.38 -1.42
C GLU A 111 27.61 5.46 -1.99
N GLY A 112 28.78 6.03 -2.30
CA GLY A 112 29.95 5.28 -2.71
C GLY A 112 30.16 5.06 -4.21
N ALA A 113 31.30 4.42 -4.53
CA ALA A 113 31.65 4.07 -5.91
C ALA A 113 30.89 2.81 -6.34
N CYS A 114 30.26 2.89 -7.50
CA CYS A 114 29.57 1.74 -8.08
C CYS A 114 30.57 0.69 -8.55
N SER A 115 30.35 -0.56 -8.15
CA SER A 115 31.08 -1.71 -8.67
C SER A 115 30.50 -2.11 -10.02
N ASP A 116 31.35 -2.54 -10.96
CA ASP A 116 30.90 -3.09 -12.25
C ASP A 116 30.10 -4.39 -12.08
N ARG A 117 30.29 -5.08 -10.96
CA ARG A 117 29.58 -6.32 -10.64
C ARG A 117 28.27 -6.03 -9.94
N ARG A 118 27.18 -6.29 -10.63
CA ARG A 118 25.84 -6.20 -10.07
C ARG A 118 25.56 -7.37 -9.11
N PRO A 119 25.17 -7.13 -7.84
CA PRO A 119 24.80 -8.19 -6.91
C PRO A 119 23.59 -9.01 -7.41
N ASP A 120 23.60 -10.32 -7.12
CA ASP A 120 22.54 -11.25 -7.59
C ASP A 120 21.13 -10.89 -7.05
N PHE A 121 21.02 -10.32 -5.87
CA PHE A 121 19.73 -9.89 -5.33
C PHE A 121 19.08 -8.76 -6.13
N LEU A 122 19.84 -8.02 -6.93
CA LEU A 122 19.33 -7.01 -7.85
C LEU A 122 18.75 -7.58 -9.17
N ASP A 123 18.72 -8.91 -9.33
CA ASP A 123 18.04 -9.53 -10.47
C ASP A 123 16.57 -9.04 -10.49
N PRO A 124 16.07 -8.54 -11.64
CA PRO A 124 14.71 -8.02 -11.75
C PRO A 124 13.61 -8.99 -11.27
N ARG A 125 13.87 -10.30 -11.32
CA ARG A 125 12.96 -11.35 -10.82
C ARG A 125 12.80 -11.35 -9.31
N ASN A 126 13.68 -10.67 -8.59
CA ASN A 126 13.60 -10.49 -7.13
C ASN A 126 12.92 -9.16 -6.74
N TRP A 127 12.52 -8.33 -7.71
CA TRP A 127 11.98 -6.99 -7.46
C TRP A 127 10.52 -6.86 -7.86
N LEU A 128 9.74 -7.91 -7.55
CA LEU A 128 8.31 -7.95 -7.85
C LEU A 128 7.56 -8.80 -6.83
N THR A 129 6.25 -8.60 -6.77
CA THR A 129 5.31 -9.44 -6.02
C THR A 129 4.91 -10.68 -6.82
N GLY A 130 4.21 -11.63 -6.19
CA GLY A 130 3.68 -12.82 -6.85
C GLY A 130 2.72 -12.50 -8.00
N LEU A 131 1.92 -11.44 -7.88
CA LEU A 131 1.01 -10.96 -8.93
C LEU A 131 1.70 -10.04 -9.94
N GLY A 132 3.01 -9.80 -9.81
CA GLY A 132 3.82 -9.08 -10.78
C GLY A 132 3.83 -7.57 -10.63
N LEU A 133 3.45 -7.00 -9.48
CA LEU A 133 3.71 -5.60 -9.16
C LEU A 133 5.21 -5.39 -9.01
N ARG A 134 5.74 -4.32 -9.63
CA ARG A 134 7.16 -4.00 -9.65
C ARG A 134 7.45 -2.66 -9.00
N MET A 135 8.67 -2.50 -8.53
CA MET A 135 9.18 -1.18 -8.17
C MET A 135 9.15 -0.26 -9.39
N GLY A 136 8.65 0.98 -9.21
CA GLY A 136 8.46 1.96 -10.28
C GLY A 136 7.13 1.85 -11.05
N ASP A 137 6.28 0.85 -10.77
CA ASP A 137 4.92 0.80 -11.29
C ASP A 137 4.08 1.96 -10.75
N SER A 138 2.99 2.32 -11.43
CA SER A 138 2.11 3.39 -11.00
C SER A 138 1.16 2.93 -9.88
N GLN A 139 0.66 3.89 -9.10
CA GLN A 139 -0.38 3.66 -8.09
C GLN A 139 -1.64 3.01 -8.69
N ASP A 140 -2.03 3.39 -9.92
CA ASP A 140 -3.15 2.78 -10.63
C ASP A 140 -2.90 1.29 -10.92
N ARG A 141 -1.64 0.92 -11.19
CA ARG A 141 -1.27 -0.48 -11.39
C ARG A 141 -1.44 -1.28 -10.11
N VAL A 142 -1.12 -0.69 -8.94
CA VAL A 142 -1.37 -1.32 -7.63
C VAL A 142 -2.85 -1.58 -7.45
N ALA A 143 -3.70 -0.56 -7.63
CA ALA A 143 -5.16 -0.69 -7.54
C ALA A 143 -5.72 -1.68 -8.57
N GLY A 144 -5.17 -1.72 -9.78
CA GLY A 144 -5.57 -2.68 -10.81
C GLY A 144 -5.27 -4.14 -10.46
N LEU A 145 -4.21 -4.41 -9.69
CA LEU A 145 -3.84 -5.77 -9.25
C LEU A 145 -4.59 -6.22 -7.99
N TYR A 146 -4.72 -5.32 -7.01
CA TYR A 146 -5.18 -5.66 -5.66
C TYR A 146 -6.54 -5.07 -5.31
N GLY A 147 -7.11 -4.23 -6.18
CA GLY A 147 -8.35 -3.49 -5.91
C GLY A 147 -8.09 -2.27 -5.01
N GLU A 148 -9.18 -1.74 -4.45
CA GLU A 148 -9.11 -0.62 -3.51
C GLU A 148 -8.39 -1.02 -2.22
N PRO A 149 -7.46 -0.19 -1.70
CA PRO A 149 -6.78 -0.48 -0.44
C PRO A 149 -7.76 -0.43 0.74
N ASN A 150 -7.43 -1.15 1.83
CA ASN A 150 -8.19 -1.07 3.09
C ASN A 150 -8.08 0.32 3.72
N SER A 151 -6.92 0.93 3.59
CA SER A 151 -6.68 2.32 3.95
C SER A 151 -5.59 2.93 3.09
N SER A 152 -5.63 4.24 2.93
CA SER A 152 -4.60 5.02 2.26
C SER A 152 -4.40 6.35 2.97
N GLY A 153 -3.21 6.90 2.86
CA GLY A 153 -2.90 8.17 3.50
C GLY A 153 -1.51 8.70 3.18
N PRO A 154 -1.20 9.91 3.65
CA PRO A 154 0.13 10.47 3.53
C PRO A 154 1.12 9.70 4.43
N ALA A 155 2.33 9.55 3.95
CA ALA A 155 3.46 9.01 4.68
C ALA A 155 4.72 9.80 4.38
N SER A 156 5.76 9.63 5.20
CA SER A 156 7.08 10.20 4.92
C SER A 156 8.16 9.21 5.35
N LYS A 157 9.23 9.12 4.55
CA LYS A 157 10.40 8.30 4.86
C LYS A 157 11.64 8.95 4.28
N ASN A 158 12.70 9.04 5.07
CA ASN A 158 13.97 9.68 4.67
C ASN A 158 13.81 11.11 4.11
N GLY A 159 12.83 11.88 4.61
CA GLY A 159 12.54 13.23 4.14
C GLY A 159 11.76 13.30 2.83
N GLN A 160 11.37 12.18 2.25
CA GLN A 160 10.56 12.10 1.05
C GLN A 160 9.08 11.97 1.39
N GLU A 161 8.23 12.77 0.74
CA GLU A 161 6.77 12.66 0.85
C GLU A 161 6.25 11.48 0.03
N LEU A 162 5.43 10.65 0.67
CA LEU A 162 4.91 9.40 0.12
C LEU A 162 3.40 9.32 0.28
N SER A 163 2.79 8.44 -0.50
CA SER A 163 1.42 7.98 -0.34
C SER A 163 1.44 6.50 0.04
N LEU A 164 0.84 6.16 1.17
CA LEU A 164 0.69 4.79 1.64
C LEU A 164 -0.60 4.20 1.09
N MET A 165 -0.53 2.97 0.58
CA MET A 165 -1.66 2.08 0.30
C MET A 165 -1.51 0.83 1.16
N TYR A 166 -2.45 0.58 2.07
CA TYR A 166 -2.45 -0.56 2.97
C TYR A 166 -3.49 -1.58 2.54
N TYR A 167 -3.07 -2.84 2.42
CA TYR A 167 -3.90 -3.98 2.05
C TYR A 167 -3.87 -5.04 3.13
N GLN A 168 -5.03 -5.58 3.44
CA GLN A 168 -5.20 -6.72 4.31
C GLN A 168 -5.82 -7.84 3.50
N PHE A 169 -5.15 -8.98 3.46
CA PHE A 169 -5.59 -10.13 2.68
C PHE A 169 -6.10 -11.24 3.61
N ASP A 170 -7.21 -11.84 3.22
CA ASP A 170 -7.68 -13.05 3.88
C ASP A 170 -6.72 -14.18 3.57
N TRP A 171 -6.20 -14.85 4.60
CA TRP A 171 -5.40 -16.03 4.39
C TRP A 171 -6.27 -17.27 4.42
N ALA A 172 -6.09 -18.12 3.41
CA ALA A 172 -6.74 -19.44 3.40
C ALA A 172 -6.20 -20.31 4.55
N GLY A 173 -6.99 -20.44 5.62
CA GLY A 173 -6.75 -21.35 6.72
C GLY A 173 -6.14 -20.78 8.00
N SER A 174 -6.08 -19.46 8.14
CA SER A 174 -5.63 -18.77 9.36
C SER A 174 -6.51 -17.57 9.64
N ASP A 175 -6.82 -17.32 10.91
CA ASP A 175 -7.56 -16.13 11.36
C ASP A 175 -6.69 -14.85 11.32
N VAL A 176 -5.44 -14.99 10.89
CA VAL A 176 -4.48 -13.88 10.87
C VAL A 176 -4.28 -13.41 9.43
N PRO A 177 -4.67 -12.18 9.10
CA PRO A 177 -4.54 -11.66 7.74
C PRO A 177 -3.08 -11.39 7.40
N GLN A 178 -2.69 -11.68 6.16
CA GLN A 178 -1.44 -11.19 5.60
C GLN A 178 -1.62 -9.73 5.20
N VAL A 179 -0.63 -8.90 5.45
CA VAL A 179 -0.69 -7.47 5.15
C VAL A 179 0.35 -7.07 4.13
N MET A 180 -0.02 -6.11 3.28
CA MET A 180 0.89 -5.49 2.32
C MET A 180 0.78 -3.97 2.43
N GLU A 181 1.92 -3.33 2.50
CA GLU A 181 2.06 -1.89 2.41
C GLU A 181 2.78 -1.52 1.13
N VAL A 182 2.24 -0.59 0.38
CA VAL A 182 2.86 -0.04 -0.82
C VAL A 182 3.04 1.46 -0.61
N LEU A 183 4.27 1.93 -0.67
CA LEU A 183 4.59 3.35 -0.65
C LEU A 183 4.88 3.82 -2.08
N CYS A 184 4.17 4.85 -2.48
CA CYS A 184 4.38 5.54 -3.75
C CYS A 184 4.95 6.93 -3.50
N ALA A 185 5.91 7.36 -4.29
CA ALA A 185 6.39 8.73 -4.27
C ALA A 185 5.25 9.68 -4.65
N ARG A 186 5.02 10.73 -3.84
CA ARG A 186 3.84 11.58 -3.98
C ARG A 186 3.85 12.45 -5.24
N ASP A 187 5.02 12.82 -5.69
CA ASP A 187 5.26 13.64 -6.88
C ASP A 187 5.05 12.87 -8.19
N THR A 188 5.44 11.59 -8.22
CA THR A 188 5.42 10.77 -9.44
C THR A 188 4.34 9.69 -9.45
N GLY A 189 3.74 9.38 -8.31
CA GLY A 189 2.82 8.26 -8.14
C GLY A 189 3.45 6.89 -8.36
N ARG A 190 4.81 6.81 -8.30
CA ARG A 190 5.54 5.57 -8.56
C ARG A 190 5.83 4.79 -7.29
N VAL A 191 5.68 3.47 -7.35
CA VAL A 191 6.01 2.55 -6.25
C VAL A 191 7.50 2.64 -5.94
N VAL A 192 7.83 2.99 -4.70
CA VAL A 192 9.21 3.14 -4.20
C VAL A 192 9.53 2.18 -3.06
N GLU A 193 8.50 1.60 -2.44
CA GLU A 193 8.67 0.57 -1.42
C GLU A 193 7.45 -0.36 -1.41
N ILE A 194 7.69 -1.65 -1.19
CA ILE A 194 6.67 -2.66 -0.97
C ILE A 194 7.08 -3.47 0.24
N THR A 195 6.19 -3.61 1.22
CA THR A 195 6.36 -4.52 2.35
C THR A 195 5.23 -5.54 2.33
N LEU A 196 5.59 -6.81 2.44
CA LEU A 196 4.66 -7.91 2.65
C LEU A 196 4.99 -8.58 3.97
N ALA A 197 4.04 -8.61 4.88
CA ALA A 197 4.24 -9.14 6.21
C ALA A 197 3.19 -10.19 6.56
N PHE A 198 3.66 -11.23 7.22
CA PHE A 198 2.82 -12.09 8.02
C PHE A 198 2.74 -11.44 9.39
N PRO A 199 1.56 -11.03 9.88
CA PRO A 199 1.49 -10.37 11.16
C PRO A 199 1.99 -11.33 12.23
N SER A 200 3.15 -11.01 12.79
CA SER A 200 3.53 -11.55 14.08
C SER A 200 2.74 -10.78 15.12
N LEU A 201 1.83 -11.44 15.73
CA LEU A 201 1.17 -10.97 16.93
C LEU A 201 2.14 -10.96 18.09
#